data_6a932e85507e29d6ecc0afa64190d9b3
#
_entry.id   6a932e85507e29d6ecc0afa64190d9b3
#
_cell.length_a   1.000
_cell.length_b   1.000
_cell.length_c   1.000
_cell.angle_alpha   90.00
_cell.angle_beta   90.00
_cell.angle_gamma   90.00
#
_symmetry.space_group_name_H-M   'P 1'
#
loop_
_entity.id
_entity.type
_entity.pdbx_description
1 polymer ?
#
loop_
_entity_poly.entity_id
_entity_poly.type
_entity_poly.pdbx_seq_one_letter_code
_entity_poly.pdbx_strand_id
1 'polypeptide(L)'
;RGLGDVYKRQEKMLSDHGISDVKVVSVKGQLTDHYNPKNRTVNLSEAVYHQRNAAAAAVAAHECGHAVQHAKAYSWLEMRSAMVPVVSIASRFSTMVIFAGLVLGFGAGLGLGYWVAITGFVMMGVATLFSFITLPVEYDASNRALAWLKNRHMVSRDEYKDAEDALRWAARTYLAVSYTHLRAHETTCH
;
A
#
# COMPACT_ATOMS: atom_id res chain seq x y z
N ARG A 1 -15.28 -18.38 21.60
CA ARG A 1 -14.93 -18.96 20.30
C ARG A 1 -13.58 -18.39 19.94
N GLY A 2 -12.49 -19.19 20.05
CA GLY A 2 -11.14 -18.71 19.78
C GLY A 2 -10.98 -18.26 18.32
N LEU A 3 -10.10 -17.28 18.13
CA LEU A 3 -9.61 -16.85 16.82
C LEU A 3 -9.03 -18.08 16.09
N GLY A 4 -9.82 -18.76 15.27
CA GLY A 4 -9.35 -19.89 14.43
C GLY A 4 -8.26 -19.47 13.46
N ASP A 5 -7.73 -20.40 12.70
CA ASP A 5 -6.66 -20.11 11.73
C ASP A 5 -7.01 -18.92 10.83
N VAL A 6 -6.10 -17.94 10.74
CA VAL A 6 -6.32 -16.66 10.03
C VAL A 6 -6.75 -16.94 8.58
N TYR A 7 -6.09 -17.85 7.88
CA TYR A 7 -6.38 -18.14 6.47
C TYR A 7 -7.82 -18.59 6.21
N LYS A 8 -8.43 -19.39 7.11
CA LYS A 8 -9.84 -19.83 7.00
C LYS A 8 -10.84 -18.67 7.08
N ARG A 9 -10.48 -17.66 7.86
CA ARG A 9 -11.31 -16.44 7.96
C ARG A 9 -11.23 -15.61 6.70
N GLN A 10 -10.06 -15.53 6.08
CA GLN A 10 -9.88 -14.82 4.82
C GLN A 10 -10.61 -15.53 3.66
N GLU A 11 -10.52 -16.85 3.59
CA GLU A 11 -11.33 -17.63 2.64
C GLU A 11 -12.82 -17.38 2.84
N LYS A 12 -13.25 -17.31 4.11
CA LYS A 12 -14.63 -16.96 4.43
C LYS A 12 -14.98 -15.53 4.02
N MET A 13 -14.12 -14.56 4.23
CA MET A 13 -14.34 -13.18 3.78
C MET A 13 -14.50 -13.11 2.27
N LEU A 14 -13.63 -13.76 1.52
CA LEU A 14 -13.72 -13.83 0.06
C LEU A 14 -15.00 -14.48 -0.39
N SER A 15 -15.37 -15.63 0.20
CA SER A 15 -16.61 -16.34 -0.07
C SER A 15 -17.86 -15.51 0.25
N ASP A 16 -17.87 -14.78 1.37
CA ASP A 16 -18.98 -13.88 1.76
C ASP A 16 -19.19 -12.75 0.75
N HIS A 17 -18.16 -12.40 -0.03
CA HIS A 17 -18.23 -11.41 -1.10
C HIS A 17 -18.39 -12.04 -2.50
N GLY A 18 -18.62 -13.37 -2.58
CA GLY A 18 -18.80 -14.10 -3.83
C GLY A 18 -17.51 -14.30 -4.64
N ILE A 19 -16.36 -14.21 -3.98
CA ILE A 19 -15.04 -14.34 -4.61
C ILE A 19 -14.51 -15.76 -4.33
N SER A 20 -14.44 -16.59 -5.37
CA SER A 20 -13.97 -17.99 -5.27
C SER A 20 -12.66 -18.27 -6.00
N ASP A 21 -12.18 -17.30 -6.77
CA ASP A 21 -11.02 -17.41 -7.65
C ASP A 21 -9.74 -16.78 -7.05
N VAL A 22 -9.82 -16.30 -5.82
CA VAL A 22 -8.69 -15.75 -5.05
C VAL A 22 -8.26 -16.76 -3.99
N LYS A 23 -6.96 -17.09 -3.99
CA LYS A 23 -6.36 -18.02 -3.02
C LYS A 23 -5.60 -17.26 -1.94
N VAL A 24 -5.66 -17.75 -0.70
CA VAL A 24 -4.86 -17.24 0.41
C VAL A 24 -3.63 -18.11 0.57
N VAL A 25 -2.44 -17.54 0.48
CA VAL A 25 -1.16 -18.26 0.52
C VAL A 25 -0.20 -17.64 1.52
N SER A 26 0.62 -18.48 2.15
CA SER A 26 1.71 -18.02 3.01
C SER A 26 2.95 -17.76 2.18
N VAL A 27 3.62 -16.63 2.45
CA VAL A 27 4.88 -16.23 1.80
C VAL A 27 5.95 -15.95 2.85
N LYS A 28 7.21 -16.23 2.50
CA LYS A 28 8.36 -15.95 3.38
C LYS A 28 8.63 -14.45 3.44
N GLY A 29 9.10 -14.00 4.61
CA GLY A 29 9.47 -12.62 4.86
C GLY A 29 8.59 -11.95 5.91
N GLN A 30 9.00 -10.74 6.33
CA GLN A 30 8.22 -9.89 7.23
C GLN A 30 7.65 -8.72 6.43
N LEU A 31 6.42 -8.30 6.74
CA LEU A 31 5.74 -7.19 6.05
C LEU A 31 5.62 -7.41 4.53
N THR A 32 5.45 -8.67 4.13
CA THR A 32 5.26 -9.08 2.72
C THR A 32 3.80 -9.31 2.38
N ASP A 33 2.90 -8.93 3.29
CA ASP A 33 1.46 -9.06 3.11
C ASP A 33 1.00 -8.17 1.95
N HIS A 34 0.32 -8.76 0.97
CA HIS A 34 -0.23 -8.02 -0.16
C HIS A 34 -1.22 -8.86 -0.98
N TYR A 35 -2.17 -8.19 -1.61
CA TYR A 35 -2.99 -8.79 -2.66
C TYR A 35 -2.30 -8.66 -4.02
N ASN A 36 -2.20 -9.77 -4.76
CA ASN A 36 -1.68 -9.79 -6.13
C ASN A 36 -2.83 -9.99 -7.13
N PRO A 37 -3.22 -8.95 -7.87
CA PRO A 37 -4.32 -9.04 -8.82
C PRO A 37 -4.01 -9.90 -10.06
N LYS A 38 -2.73 -10.02 -10.44
CA LYS A 38 -2.32 -10.83 -11.61
C LYS A 38 -2.51 -12.32 -11.37
N ASN A 39 -2.10 -12.78 -10.18
CA ASN A 39 -2.18 -14.19 -9.81
C ASN A 39 -3.45 -14.51 -9.02
N ARG A 40 -4.25 -13.50 -8.66
CA ARG A 40 -5.42 -13.60 -7.80
C ARG A 40 -5.10 -14.31 -6.49
N THR A 41 -4.09 -13.81 -5.80
CA THR A 41 -3.64 -14.37 -4.51
C THR A 41 -3.57 -13.28 -3.44
N VAL A 42 -4.05 -13.60 -2.26
CA VAL A 42 -3.76 -12.87 -1.02
C VAL A 42 -2.54 -13.54 -0.40
N ASN A 43 -1.42 -12.85 -0.46
CA ASN A 43 -0.14 -13.33 0.08
C ASN A 43 0.00 -12.79 1.50
N LEU A 44 0.17 -13.69 2.47
CA LEU A 44 0.34 -13.33 3.87
C LEU A 44 1.71 -13.79 4.35
N SER A 45 2.42 -12.94 5.07
CA SER A 45 3.66 -13.30 5.74
C SER A 45 3.42 -14.44 6.74
N GLU A 46 4.42 -15.27 6.99
CA GLU A 46 4.32 -16.37 7.96
C GLU A 46 3.84 -15.89 9.33
N ALA A 47 4.29 -14.69 9.73
CA ALA A 47 3.87 -14.06 10.98
C ALA A 47 2.37 -13.78 11.00
N VAL A 48 1.78 -13.27 9.92
CA VAL A 48 0.34 -12.99 9.83
C VAL A 48 -0.46 -14.26 9.62
N TYR A 49 0.03 -15.17 8.76
CA TYR A 49 -0.69 -16.38 8.37
C TYR A 49 -0.95 -17.34 9.56
N HIS A 50 0.04 -17.51 10.45
CA HIS A 50 -0.02 -18.43 11.58
C HIS A 50 -0.45 -17.79 12.90
N GLN A 51 -0.46 -16.46 13.01
CA GLN A 51 -0.86 -15.80 14.23
C GLN A 51 -2.38 -15.80 14.45
N ARG A 52 -2.77 -15.74 15.75
CA ARG A 52 -4.18 -15.76 16.17
C ARG A 52 -4.54 -14.50 16.98
N ASN A 53 -4.00 -13.35 16.57
CA ASN A 53 -4.30 -12.07 17.22
C ASN A 53 -5.13 -11.15 16.32
N ALA A 54 -5.68 -10.10 16.92
CA ALA A 54 -6.53 -9.13 16.22
C ALA A 54 -5.80 -8.35 15.13
N ALA A 55 -4.53 -8.00 15.36
CA ALA A 55 -3.72 -7.27 14.40
C ALA A 55 -3.46 -8.09 13.12
N ALA A 56 -3.06 -9.37 13.27
CA ALA A 56 -2.88 -10.27 12.13
C ALA A 56 -4.20 -10.49 11.37
N ALA A 57 -5.32 -10.62 12.10
CA ALA A 57 -6.63 -10.73 11.48
C ALA A 57 -7.01 -9.48 10.69
N ALA A 58 -6.66 -8.29 11.21
CA ALA A 58 -6.92 -7.01 10.55
C ALA A 58 -6.10 -6.84 9.29
N VAL A 59 -4.78 -7.13 9.33
CA VAL A 59 -3.90 -7.08 8.16
C VAL A 59 -4.39 -8.03 7.07
N ALA A 60 -4.65 -9.29 7.42
CA ALA A 60 -5.12 -10.26 6.46
C ALA A 60 -6.50 -9.91 5.86
N ALA A 61 -7.42 -9.35 6.66
CA ALA A 61 -8.70 -8.85 6.17
C ALA A 61 -8.54 -7.62 5.27
N HIS A 62 -7.54 -6.77 5.53
CA HIS A 62 -7.21 -5.63 4.68
C HIS A 62 -6.77 -6.08 3.27
N GLU A 63 -5.90 -7.09 3.17
CA GLU A 63 -5.49 -7.66 1.88
C GLU A 63 -6.66 -8.30 1.13
N CYS A 64 -7.60 -8.94 1.84
CA CYS A 64 -8.88 -9.37 1.26
C CYS A 64 -9.75 -8.18 0.82
N GLY A 65 -9.67 -7.04 1.52
CA GLY A 65 -10.32 -5.79 1.13
C GLY A 65 -9.89 -5.34 -0.27
N HIS A 66 -8.60 -5.43 -0.61
CA HIS A 66 -8.09 -5.17 -1.95
C HIS A 66 -8.60 -6.17 -2.99
N ALA A 67 -8.76 -7.44 -2.63
CA ALA A 67 -9.38 -8.43 -3.51
C ALA A 67 -10.85 -8.09 -3.81
N VAL A 68 -11.58 -7.62 -2.80
CA VAL A 68 -12.98 -7.16 -2.96
C VAL A 68 -13.06 -5.90 -3.81
N GLN A 69 -12.14 -4.95 -3.65
CA GLN A 69 -12.04 -3.77 -4.51
C GLN A 69 -11.82 -4.18 -5.98
N HIS A 70 -10.89 -5.09 -6.23
CA HIS A 70 -10.62 -5.59 -7.56
C HIS A 70 -11.83 -6.29 -8.18
N ALA A 71 -12.51 -7.17 -7.43
CA ALA A 71 -13.72 -7.86 -7.89
C ALA A 71 -14.88 -6.89 -8.19
N LYS A 72 -14.93 -5.73 -7.53
CA LYS A 72 -15.94 -4.68 -7.76
C LYS A 72 -15.51 -3.61 -8.76
N ALA A 73 -14.39 -3.80 -9.47
CA ALA A 73 -13.83 -2.83 -10.42
C ALA A 73 -13.74 -1.41 -9.81
N TYR A 74 -13.13 -1.31 -8.61
CA TYR A 74 -13.00 -0.04 -7.91
C TYR A 74 -12.03 0.88 -8.65
N SER A 75 -12.53 1.95 -9.23
CA SER A 75 -11.80 2.82 -10.16
C SER A 75 -10.47 3.36 -9.64
N TRP A 76 -10.42 3.69 -8.34
CA TRP A 76 -9.18 4.17 -7.71
C TRP A 76 -8.11 3.09 -7.62
N LEU A 77 -8.48 1.82 -7.42
CA LEU A 77 -7.54 0.70 -7.44
C LEU A 77 -7.01 0.45 -8.86
N GLU A 78 -7.85 0.55 -9.87
CA GLU A 78 -7.45 0.41 -11.26
C GLU A 78 -6.49 1.53 -11.67
N MET A 79 -6.81 2.78 -11.32
CA MET A 79 -5.95 3.94 -11.56
C MET A 79 -4.59 3.78 -10.85
N ARG A 80 -4.58 3.38 -9.56
CA ARG A 80 -3.35 3.08 -8.82
C ARG A 80 -2.51 2.04 -9.56
N SER A 81 -3.12 0.93 -9.97
CA SER A 81 -2.44 -0.17 -10.64
C SER A 81 -1.83 0.24 -11.98
N ALA A 82 -2.52 1.08 -12.74
CA ALA A 82 -2.02 1.63 -14.00
C ALA A 82 -0.84 2.60 -13.80
N MET A 83 -0.82 3.35 -12.69
CA MET A 83 0.24 4.31 -12.38
C MET A 83 1.53 3.67 -11.82
N VAL A 84 1.45 2.49 -11.19
CA VAL A 84 2.60 1.82 -10.53
C VAL A 84 3.84 1.73 -11.41
N PRO A 85 3.81 1.28 -12.68
CA PRO A 85 5.01 1.18 -13.50
C PRO A 85 5.65 2.55 -13.77
N VAL A 86 4.85 3.57 -14.04
CA VAL A 86 5.33 4.95 -14.31
C VAL A 86 5.98 5.54 -13.05
N VAL A 87 5.30 5.41 -11.90
CA VAL A 87 5.79 5.92 -10.62
C VAL A 87 7.05 5.19 -10.18
N SER A 88 7.15 3.88 -10.41
CA SER A 88 8.35 3.10 -10.08
C SER A 88 9.58 3.59 -10.84
N ILE A 89 9.43 3.91 -12.13
CA ILE A 89 10.50 4.49 -12.94
C ILE A 89 10.83 5.90 -12.45
N ALA A 90 9.81 6.74 -12.28
CA ALA A 90 9.97 8.11 -11.81
C ALA A 90 10.70 8.18 -10.46
N SER A 91 10.26 7.40 -9.46
CA SER A 91 10.90 7.35 -8.14
C SER A 91 12.35 6.88 -8.20
N ARG A 92 12.63 5.87 -9.04
CA ARG A 92 13.96 5.28 -9.13
C ARG A 92 14.99 6.23 -9.74
N PHE A 93 14.58 7.01 -10.73
CA PHE A 93 15.51 7.83 -11.51
C PHE A 93 15.46 9.32 -11.17
N SER A 94 14.45 9.81 -10.46
CA SER A 94 14.31 11.24 -10.14
C SER A 94 15.56 11.85 -9.53
N THR A 95 16.12 11.23 -8.51
CA THR A 95 17.33 11.73 -7.83
C THR A 95 18.53 11.77 -8.78
N MET A 96 18.74 10.73 -9.59
CA MET A 96 19.83 10.72 -10.58
C MET A 96 19.66 11.83 -11.61
N VAL A 97 18.46 12.09 -12.08
CA VAL A 97 18.15 13.14 -13.06
C VAL A 97 18.38 14.52 -12.43
N ILE A 98 17.99 14.73 -11.18
CA ILE A 98 18.28 16.00 -10.45
C ILE A 98 19.79 16.24 -10.37
N PHE A 99 20.56 15.24 -9.91
CA PHE A 99 22.01 15.37 -9.82
C PHE A 99 22.67 15.58 -11.18
N ALA A 100 22.23 14.87 -12.22
CA ALA A 100 22.72 15.09 -13.58
C ALA A 100 22.45 16.53 -14.05
N GLY A 101 21.28 17.07 -13.74
CA GLY A 101 20.94 18.46 -14.06
C GLY A 101 21.84 19.48 -13.38
N LEU A 102 22.18 19.25 -12.09
CA LEU A 102 23.11 20.09 -11.36
C LEU A 102 24.51 20.05 -11.96
N VAL A 103 25.05 18.86 -12.24
CA VAL A 103 26.39 18.70 -12.83
C VAL A 103 26.44 19.33 -14.23
N LEU A 104 25.43 19.15 -15.06
CA LEU A 104 25.34 19.76 -16.39
C LEU A 104 25.25 21.29 -16.31
N GLY A 105 24.55 21.83 -15.30
CA GLY A 105 24.46 23.26 -15.05
C GLY A 105 25.81 23.92 -14.78
N PHE A 106 26.71 23.20 -14.09
CA PHE A 106 28.09 23.68 -13.84
C PHE A 106 29.00 23.56 -15.08
N GLY A 107 28.81 22.56 -15.94
CA GLY A 107 29.71 22.26 -17.06
C GLY A 107 29.26 22.78 -18.42
N ALA A 108 27.97 22.66 -18.76
CA ALA A 108 27.42 22.95 -20.10
C ALA A 108 26.55 24.22 -20.14
N GLY A 109 26.50 24.98 -19.05
CA GLY A 109 25.69 26.19 -18.92
C GLY A 109 24.32 25.96 -18.26
N LEU A 110 23.84 27.00 -17.60
CA LEU A 110 22.66 26.98 -16.75
C LEU A 110 21.38 26.54 -17.45
N GLY A 111 21.24 26.80 -18.78
CA GLY A 111 20.00 26.50 -19.50
C GLY A 111 19.66 25.02 -19.57
N LEU A 112 20.60 24.18 -20.02
CA LEU A 112 20.35 22.74 -20.17
C LEU A 112 20.24 22.05 -18.80
N GLY A 113 21.19 22.34 -17.89
CA GLY A 113 21.17 21.78 -16.54
C GLY A 113 19.90 22.09 -15.78
N TYR A 114 19.38 23.31 -15.90
CA TYR A 114 18.11 23.72 -15.29
C TYR A 114 16.93 22.85 -15.75
N TRP A 115 16.75 22.65 -17.06
CA TRP A 115 15.65 21.84 -17.57
C TRP A 115 15.76 20.37 -17.17
N VAL A 116 16.96 19.81 -17.13
CA VAL A 116 17.17 18.44 -16.66
C VAL A 116 16.84 18.32 -15.17
N ALA A 117 17.27 19.27 -14.33
CA ALA A 117 16.94 19.28 -12.91
C ALA A 117 15.42 19.41 -12.67
N ILE A 118 14.75 20.32 -13.38
CA ILE A 118 13.27 20.47 -13.32
C ILE A 118 12.57 19.15 -13.68
N THR A 119 13.03 18.45 -14.71
CA THR A 119 12.47 17.14 -15.07
C THR A 119 12.56 16.16 -13.92
N GLY A 120 13.69 16.10 -13.23
CA GLY A 120 13.85 15.26 -12.03
C GLY A 120 12.91 15.65 -10.89
N PHE A 121 12.70 16.95 -10.65
CA PHE A 121 11.72 17.44 -9.67
C PHE A 121 10.28 17.09 -10.04
N VAL A 122 9.90 17.18 -11.31
CA VAL A 122 8.58 16.77 -11.79
C VAL A 122 8.38 15.27 -11.57
N MET A 123 9.40 14.45 -11.90
CA MET A 123 9.34 13.00 -11.64
C MET A 123 9.12 12.69 -10.16
N MET A 124 9.78 13.40 -9.25
CA MET A 124 9.59 13.27 -7.81
C MET A 124 8.19 13.72 -7.39
N GLY A 125 7.68 14.81 -7.95
CA GLY A 125 6.32 15.30 -7.72
C GLY A 125 5.24 14.29 -8.12
N VAL A 126 5.44 13.58 -9.24
CA VAL A 126 4.55 12.49 -9.68
C VAL A 126 4.52 11.34 -8.67
N ALA A 127 5.68 10.94 -8.13
CA ALA A 127 5.75 9.91 -7.11
C ALA A 127 5.03 10.33 -5.81
N THR A 128 5.17 11.59 -5.41
CA THR A 128 4.46 12.15 -4.25
C THR A 128 2.95 12.19 -4.47
N LEU A 129 2.50 12.65 -5.64
CA LEU A 129 1.08 12.70 -6.00
C LEU A 129 0.45 11.30 -5.98
N PHE A 130 1.18 10.28 -6.42
CA PHE A 130 0.74 8.89 -6.36
C PHE A 130 0.41 8.43 -4.94
N SER A 131 1.17 8.87 -3.94
CA SER A 131 0.89 8.55 -2.53
C SER A 131 -0.49 9.06 -2.09
N PHE A 132 -0.89 10.26 -2.54
CA PHE A 132 -2.23 10.80 -2.26
C PHE A 132 -3.34 10.03 -2.99
N ILE A 133 -3.07 9.57 -4.21
CA ILE A 133 -4.01 8.73 -4.97
C ILE A 133 -4.18 7.36 -4.32
N THR A 134 -3.13 6.84 -3.68
CA THR A 134 -3.15 5.55 -2.98
C THR A 134 -4.00 5.59 -1.70
N LEU A 135 -4.04 6.71 -0.99
CA LEU A 135 -4.74 6.84 0.28
C LEU A 135 -6.22 6.42 0.25
N PRO A 136 -7.06 6.89 -0.69
CA PRO A 136 -8.46 6.45 -0.76
C PRO A 136 -8.61 4.93 -0.92
N VAL A 137 -7.70 4.31 -1.65
CA VAL A 137 -7.68 2.85 -1.86
C VAL A 137 -7.40 2.13 -0.55
N GLU A 138 -6.40 2.57 0.20
CA GLU A 138 -6.00 1.99 1.49
C GLU A 138 -7.09 2.18 2.56
N TYR A 139 -7.69 3.36 2.63
CA TYR A 139 -8.80 3.63 3.55
C TYR A 139 -10.03 2.79 3.23
N ASP A 140 -10.41 2.65 1.96
CA ASP A 140 -11.56 1.85 1.56
C ASP A 140 -11.31 0.35 1.83
N ALA A 141 -10.10 -0.19 1.56
CA ALA A 141 -9.74 -1.56 1.90
C ALA A 141 -9.82 -1.81 3.41
N SER A 142 -9.28 -0.90 4.22
CA SER A 142 -9.34 -0.95 5.69
C SER A 142 -10.78 -0.91 6.21
N ASN A 143 -11.61 -0.01 5.67
CA ASN A 143 -13.02 0.10 6.06
C ASN A 143 -13.80 -1.17 5.73
N ARG A 144 -13.56 -1.80 4.59
CA ARG A 144 -14.17 -3.09 4.21
C ARG A 144 -13.76 -4.20 5.16
N ALA A 145 -12.47 -4.27 5.50
CA ALA A 145 -11.93 -5.22 6.47
C ALA A 145 -12.61 -5.07 7.85
N LEU A 146 -12.62 -3.87 8.38
CA LEU A 146 -13.22 -3.57 9.70
C LEU A 146 -14.74 -3.84 9.72
N ALA A 147 -15.45 -3.44 8.68
CA ALA A 147 -16.88 -3.71 8.55
C ALA A 147 -17.17 -5.21 8.54
N TRP A 148 -16.37 -6.00 7.80
CA TRP A 148 -16.54 -7.45 7.76
C TRP A 148 -16.21 -8.10 9.12
N LEU A 149 -15.09 -7.75 9.75
CA LEU A 149 -14.70 -8.27 11.07
C LEU A 149 -15.79 -8.00 12.13
N LYS A 150 -16.38 -6.80 12.11
CA LYS A 150 -17.46 -6.39 13.01
C LYS A 150 -18.76 -7.16 12.73
N ASN A 151 -19.20 -7.17 11.47
CA ASN A 151 -20.49 -7.76 11.07
C ASN A 151 -20.52 -9.28 11.27
N ARG A 152 -19.40 -9.95 11.16
CA ARG A 152 -19.27 -11.39 11.36
C ARG A 152 -18.88 -11.79 12.79
N HIS A 153 -18.75 -10.81 13.69
CA HIS A 153 -18.31 -11.05 15.09
C HIS A 153 -17.03 -11.88 15.17
N MET A 154 -16.08 -11.61 14.25
CA MET A 154 -14.81 -12.33 14.15
C MET A 154 -13.81 -11.90 15.22
N VAL A 155 -14.01 -10.74 15.80
CA VAL A 155 -13.22 -10.15 16.89
C VAL A 155 -14.15 -9.67 18.00
N SER A 156 -13.69 -9.70 19.25
CA SER A 156 -14.39 -9.11 20.40
C SER A 156 -14.39 -7.58 20.30
N ARG A 157 -15.10 -6.89 21.20
CA ARG A 157 -15.13 -5.41 21.21
C ARG A 157 -13.76 -4.80 21.46
N ASP A 158 -12.97 -5.41 22.34
CA ASP A 158 -11.63 -4.92 22.68
C ASP A 158 -10.66 -5.22 21.53
N GLU A 159 -10.69 -6.41 20.99
CA GLU A 159 -9.91 -6.81 19.81
C GLU A 159 -10.25 -5.99 18.55
N TYR A 160 -11.50 -5.48 18.45
CA TYR A 160 -11.88 -4.60 17.34
C TYR A 160 -11.15 -3.25 17.40
N LYS A 161 -10.96 -2.71 18.62
CA LYS A 161 -10.16 -1.49 18.81
C LYS A 161 -8.72 -1.69 18.37
N ASP A 162 -8.12 -2.80 18.78
CA ASP A 162 -6.74 -3.14 18.39
C ASP A 162 -6.60 -3.32 16.87
N ALA A 163 -7.60 -3.96 16.24
CA ALA A 163 -7.67 -4.11 14.78
C ALA A 163 -7.80 -2.75 14.06
N GLU A 164 -8.67 -1.88 14.56
CA GLU A 164 -8.87 -0.52 14.01
C GLU A 164 -7.60 0.32 14.16
N ASP A 165 -6.97 0.31 15.32
CA ASP A 165 -5.74 1.04 15.58
C ASP A 165 -4.59 0.53 14.69
N ALA A 166 -4.45 -0.80 14.53
CA ALA A 166 -3.44 -1.38 13.63
C ALA A 166 -3.60 -0.88 12.20
N LEU A 167 -4.82 -0.91 11.65
CA LEU A 167 -5.07 -0.45 10.28
C LEU A 167 -4.95 1.08 10.12
N ARG A 168 -5.34 1.86 11.13
CA ARG A 168 -5.14 3.31 11.14
C ARG A 168 -3.66 3.68 11.16
N TRP A 169 -2.85 2.98 11.95
CA TRP A 169 -1.40 3.18 11.98
C TRP A 169 -0.77 2.81 10.64
N ALA A 170 -1.16 1.69 10.04
CA ALA A 170 -0.71 1.29 8.70
C ALA A 170 -1.02 2.38 7.66
N ALA A 171 -2.24 2.91 7.63
CA ALA A 171 -2.62 3.99 6.71
C ALA A 171 -1.82 5.29 6.96
N ARG A 172 -1.54 5.63 8.22
CA ARG A 172 -0.73 6.81 8.59
C ARG A 172 0.73 6.66 8.19
N THR A 173 1.28 5.45 8.13
CA THR A 173 2.65 5.24 7.65
C THR A 173 2.81 5.63 6.19
N TYR A 174 1.79 5.46 5.35
CA TYR A 174 1.80 5.96 3.97
C TYR A 174 1.91 7.49 3.91
N LEU A 175 1.19 8.20 4.78
CA LEU A 175 1.31 9.66 4.90
C LEU A 175 2.69 10.07 5.41
N ALA A 176 3.22 9.39 6.43
CA ALA A 176 4.51 9.70 7.01
C ALA A 176 5.65 9.45 6.01
N VAL A 177 5.62 8.35 5.25
CA VAL A 177 6.60 8.05 4.22
C VAL A 177 6.56 9.11 3.10
N SER A 178 5.37 9.52 2.67
CA SER A 178 5.21 10.60 1.68
C SER A 178 5.78 11.93 2.20
N TYR A 179 5.55 12.24 3.47
CA TYR A 179 6.05 13.46 4.11
C TYR A 179 7.58 13.41 4.34
N THR A 180 8.13 12.27 4.73
CA THR A 180 9.58 12.12 4.94
C THR A 180 10.36 12.19 3.63
N HIS A 181 9.80 11.68 2.54
CA HIS A 181 10.39 11.89 1.21
C HIS A 181 10.47 13.37 0.82
N LEU A 182 9.44 14.16 1.13
CA LEU A 182 9.46 15.61 0.92
C LEU A 182 10.49 16.30 1.84
N ARG A 183 10.53 15.94 3.13
CA ARG A 183 11.39 16.60 4.12
C ARG A 183 12.86 16.22 3.99
N ALA A 184 13.21 15.01 3.57
CA ALA A 184 14.59 14.60 3.34
C ALA A 184 15.27 15.46 2.26
N HIS A 185 14.50 16.06 1.36
CA HIS A 185 15.01 17.00 0.34
C HIS A 185 15.16 18.44 0.86
N GLU A 186 14.42 18.86 1.89
CA GLU A 186 14.60 20.20 2.49
C GLU A 186 15.88 20.28 3.34
N THR A 187 16.30 19.19 3.97
CA THR A 187 17.50 19.17 4.85
C THR A 187 18.83 19.04 4.10
N THR A 188 18.82 18.78 2.79
CA THR A 188 20.04 18.73 1.96
C THR A 188 20.39 20.08 1.33
N CYS A 189 19.62 21.13 1.58
CA CYS A 189 19.84 22.49 1.05
C CYS A 189 20.36 23.51 2.09
N HIS A 190 20.98 23.02 3.18
CA HIS A 190 21.67 23.88 4.15
C HIS A 190 23.13 23.51 4.28
#